data_6bf395044f7beef0f6dfe18076c42d7f
#
_entry.id   6bf395044f7beef0f6dfe18076c42d7f
#
_cell.length_a   1.000
_cell.length_b   1.000
_cell.length_c   1.000
_cell.angle_alpha   90.00
_cell.angle_beta   90.00
_cell.angle_gamma   90.00
#
_symmetry.space_group_name_H-M   'P 1'
#
loop_
_entity.id
_entity.type
_entity.pdbx_description
1 polymer ?
#
loop_
_entity_poly.entity_id
_entity_poly.type
_entity_poly.pdbx_seq_one_letter_code
_entity_poly.pdbx_strand_id
1 'polypeptide(L)'
;MISVCIATYNGERFIREQIDSILRQLSSDDEIIVSDDGSTDDTISIINSIDDKRIRIIEGPRKHSPTQNFECAMKEAKGDYIFLADQDDVWKPNKVEVCMKWLQNYDCVVSDAEVTDSNLNPLYPSLYAIMQVRQGRIYNTIWKNGYTGCCMAFRRNVLNASMPFPKDIPMHDIWIGNVAAYKYNVKFISDKLVLFRRHEDTISCNGKGSRFSLWQQLKFRINTIYHIIKLFV
;
A
#
# COMPACT_ATOMS: atom_id res chain seq x y z
N MET A 1 9.69 -15.07 -5.79
CA MET A 1 8.99 -15.05 -4.48
C MET A 1 8.32 -13.72 -4.29
N ILE A 2 7.07 -13.72 -3.81
CA ILE A 2 6.28 -12.52 -3.50
C ILE A 2 6.20 -12.37 -1.97
N SER A 3 6.38 -11.15 -1.46
CA SER A 3 6.02 -10.77 -0.10
C SER A 3 4.85 -9.78 -0.13
N VAL A 4 3.76 -10.13 0.53
CA VAL A 4 2.64 -9.20 0.75
C VAL A 4 2.79 -8.60 2.14
N CYS A 5 2.89 -7.28 2.21
CA CYS A 5 3.02 -6.53 3.46
C CYS A 5 1.67 -5.93 3.84
N ILE A 6 1.18 -6.29 5.02
CA ILE A 6 -0.07 -5.78 5.61
C ILE A 6 0.27 -5.02 6.89
N ALA A 7 -0.22 -3.81 7.01
CA ALA A 7 -0.22 -3.06 8.26
C ALA A 7 -1.61 -3.16 8.91
N THR A 8 -1.69 -3.67 10.14
CA THR A 8 -2.97 -3.83 10.84
C THR A 8 -2.98 -3.15 12.21
N TYR A 9 -4.16 -2.65 12.56
CA TYR A 9 -4.52 -2.13 13.89
C TYR A 9 -6.04 -2.14 14.03
N ASN A 10 -6.57 -2.93 14.96
CA ASN A 10 -8.01 -3.11 15.22
C ASN A 10 -8.79 -3.37 13.92
N GLY A 11 -8.40 -4.43 13.21
CA GLY A 11 -8.93 -4.80 11.90
C GLY A 11 -9.88 -6.01 11.92
N GLU A 12 -10.38 -6.44 13.09
CA GLU A 12 -11.17 -7.67 13.27
C GLU A 12 -12.29 -7.82 12.25
N ARG A 13 -12.91 -6.70 11.87
CA ARG A 13 -14.09 -6.67 11.00
C ARG A 13 -13.79 -7.14 9.56
N PHE A 14 -12.58 -6.92 9.05
CA PHE A 14 -12.29 -7.06 7.62
C PHE A 14 -11.07 -7.92 7.31
N ILE A 15 -10.15 -8.07 8.27
CA ILE A 15 -8.83 -8.67 8.03
C ILE A 15 -8.90 -10.09 7.46
N ARG A 16 -9.89 -10.90 7.86
CA ARG A 16 -10.07 -12.25 7.35
C ARG A 16 -10.35 -12.25 5.85
N GLU A 17 -11.31 -11.44 5.40
CA GLU A 17 -11.70 -11.36 4.01
C GLU A 17 -10.55 -10.88 3.13
N GLN A 18 -9.79 -9.90 3.62
CA GLN A 18 -8.58 -9.41 2.95
C GLN A 18 -7.54 -10.53 2.80
N ILE A 19 -7.16 -11.20 3.88
CA ILE A 19 -6.15 -12.27 3.83
C ILE A 19 -6.61 -13.42 2.93
N ASP A 20 -7.86 -13.85 3.03
CA ASP A 20 -8.42 -14.91 2.18
C ASP A 20 -8.35 -14.54 0.69
N SER A 21 -8.58 -13.26 0.34
CA SER A 21 -8.49 -12.77 -1.04
C SER A 21 -7.06 -12.80 -1.60
N ILE A 22 -6.08 -12.60 -0.73
CA ILE A 22 -4.65 -12.63 -1.05
C ILE A 22 -4.17 -14.08 -1.21
N LEU A 23 -4.45 -14.94 -0.22
CA LEU A 23 -3.99 -16.33 -0.18
C LEU A 23 -4.38 -17.15 -1.41
N ARG A 24 -5.55 -16.86 -2.01
CA ARG A 24 -6.03 -17.54 -3.23
C ARG A 24 -5.15 -17.30 -4.45
N GLN A 25 -4.26 -16.31 -4.42
CA GLN A 25 -3.42 -15.89 -5.53
C GLN A 25 -1.93 -16.17 -5.30
N LEU A 26 -1.56 -16.54 -4.09
CA LEU A 26 -0.16 -16.78 -3.71
C LEU A 26 0.22 -18.26 -3.86
N SER A 27 1.45 -18.49 -4.31
CA SER A 27 2.10 -19.80 -4.34
C SER A 27 2.57 -20.23 -2.95
N SER A 28 3.00 -21.49 -2.82
CA SER A 28 3.50 -22.06 -1.56
C SER A 28 4.77 -21.38 -1.01
N ASP A 29 5.53 -20.75 -1.90
CA ASP A 29 6.81 -20.09 -1.59
C ASP A 29 6.67 -18.59 -1.35
N ASP A 30 5.46 -18.05 -1.51
CA ASP A 30 5.17 -16.64 -1.22
C ASP A 30 4.83 -16.45 0.27
N GLU A 31 4.88 -15.22 0.75
CA GLU A 31 4.61 -14.90 2.16
C GLU A 31 3.64 -13.72 2.31
N ILE A 32 2.91 -13.72 3.42
CA ILE A 32 2.16 -12.57 3.93
C ILE A 32 2.80 -12.17 5.26
N ILE A 33 3.22 -10.92 5.37
CA ILE A 33 3.77 -10.35 6.60
C ILE A 33 2.75 -9.37 7.13
N VAL A 34 2.18 -9.69 8.27
CA VAL A 34 1.23 -8.82 8.98
C VAL A 34 1.96 -8.14 10.13
N SER A 35 2.14 -6.84 10.04
CA SER A 35 2.67 -6.03 11.13
C SER A 35 1.51 -5.47 11.94
N ASP A 36 1.37 -5.90 13.20
CA ASP A 36 0.29 -5.48 14.08
C ASP A 36 0.74 -4.35 15.02
N ASP A 37 0.10 -3.19 14.91
CA ASP A 37 0.47 -1.97 15.66
C ASP A 37 -0.16 -1.93 17.08
N GLY A 38 -0.39 -3.11 17.66
CA GLY A 38 -0.91 -3.30 19.02
C GLY A 38 -2.44 -3.36 19.05
N SER A 39 -3.06 -4.18 18.21
CA SER A 39 -4.51 -4.43 18.22
C SER A 39 -4.98 -4.93 19.59
N THR A 40 -6.18 -4.48 19.99
CA THR A 40 -6.83 -4.83 21.26
C THR A 40 -8.16 -5.58 21.03
N ASP A 41 -8.58 -5.71 19.79
CA ASP A 41 -9.73 -6.48 19.32
C ASP A 41 -9.34 -7.90 18.91
N ASP A 42 -10.20 -8.62 18.23
CA ASP A 42 -9.99 -10.01 17.81
C ASP A 42 -9.08 -10.16 16.56
N THR A 43 -8.43 -9.09 16.08
CA THR A 43 -7.60 -9.10 14.87
C THR A 43 -6.60 -10.25 14.87
N ILE A 44 -5.80 -10.40 15.92
CA ILE A 44 -4.73 -11.41 16.00
C ILE A 44 -5.31 -12.82 16.10
N SER A 45 -6.38 -13.01 16.88
CA SER A 45 -7.04 -14.30 17.01
C SER A 45 -7.64 -14.77 15.68
N ILE A 46 -8.23 -13.84 14.90
CA ILE A 46 -8.76 -14.10 13.57
C ILE A 46 -7.65 -14.54 12.61
N ILE A 47 -6.52 -13.81 12.56
CA ILE A 47 -5.41 -14.14 11.66
C ILE A 47 -4.84 -15.52 12.01
N ASN A 48 -4.61 -15.80 13.29
CA ASN A 48 -4.11 -17.11 13.73
C ASN A 48 -5.08 -18.26 13.39
N SER A 49 -6.39 -18.01 13.37
CA SER A 49 -7.39 -19.01 13.02
C SER A 49 -7.39 -19.41 11.53
N ILE A 50 -6.68 -18.69 10.66
CA ILE A 50 -6.54 -19.04 9.24
C ILE A 50 -5.63 -20.25 9.05
N ASP A 51 -4.66 -20.43 9.95
CA ASP A 51 -3.72 -21.58 10.00
C ASP A 51 -3.01 -21.85 8.65
N ASP A 52 -2.48 -20.79 8.02
CA ASP A 52 -1.72 -20.90 6.77
C ASP A 52 -0.25 -20.52 7.02
N LYS A 53 0.67 -21.46 6.70
CA LYS A 53 2.11 -21.29 6.92
C LYS A 53 2.76 -20.13 6.18
N ARG A 54 2.08 -19.58 5.18
CA ARG A 54 2.55 -18.39 4.43
C ARG A 54 2.35 -17.09 5.20
N ILE A 55 1.53 -17.11 6.26
CA ILE A 55 1.26 -15.94 7.10
C ILE A 55 2.26 -15.87 8.24
N ARG A 56 2.85 -14.70 8.41
CA ARG A 56 3.73 -14.38 9.54
C ARG A 56 3.29 -13.09 10.18
N ILE A 57 2.90 -13.15 11.45
CA ILE A 57 2.56 -11.97 12.24
C ILE A 57 3.82 -11.47 12.94
N ILE A 58 4.04 -10.18 12.91
CA ILE A 58 5.12 -9.50 13.64
C ILE A 58 4.55 -8.37 14.49
N GLU A 59 5.24 -8.05 15.56
CA GLU A 59 4.90 -6.89 16.39
C GLU A 59 5.27 -5.60 15.65
N GLY A 60 4.30 -4.72 15.48
CA GLY A 60 4.47 -3.39 14.90
C GLY A 60 5.05 -2.38 15.89
N PRO A 61 5.21 -1.12 15.47
CA PRO A 61 5.91 -0.09 16.26
C PRO A 61 5.12 0.42 17.47
N ARG A 62 3.84 0.06 17.62
CA ARG A 62 2.89 0.54 18.66
C ARG A 62 2.80 2.07 18.71
N LYS A 63 2.71 2.69 17.54
CA LYS A 63 2.66 4.16 17.40
C LYS A 63 1.42 4.67 16.66
N HIS A 64 0.51 3.77 16.32
CA HIS A 64 -0.69 4.06 15.53
C HIS A 64 -0.35 4.87 14.26
N SER A 65 0.74 4.45 13.61
CA SER A 65 1.27 5.07 12.40
C SER A 65 1.31 4.07 11.26
N PRO A 66 0.40 4.14 10.28
CA PRO A 66 0.42 3.25 9.12
C PRO A 66 1.77 3.25 8.40
N THR A 67 2.42 4.41 8.28
CA THR A 67 3.73 4.54 7.63
C THR A 67 4.80 3.70 8.33
N GLN A 68 4.89 3.77 9.65
CA GLN A 68 5.87 3.00 10.41
C GLN A 68 5.50 1.52 10.50
N ASN A 69 4.22 1.21 10.52
CA ASN A 69 3.73 -0.16 10.56
C ASN A 69 4.04 -0.87 9.24
N PHE A 70 3.81 -0.24 8.10
CA PHE A 70 4.26 -0.74 6.79
C PHE A 70 5.79 -0.86 6.71
N GLU A 71 6.54 0.09 7.28
CA GLU A 71 7.99 0.00 7.33
C GLU A 71 8.46 -1.26 8.07
N CYS A 72 7.82 -1.61 9.20
CA CYS A 72 8.10 -2.84 9.93
C CYS A 72 7.83 -4.08 9.07
N ALA A 73 6.66 -4.18 8.43
CA ALA A 73 6.34 -5.31 7.56
C ALA A 73 7.35 -5.46 6.42
N MET A 74 7.70 -4.35 5.76
CA MET A 74 8.62 -4.35 4.62
C MET A 74 10.06 -4.67 4.98
N LYS A 75 10.54 -4.35 6.19
CA LYS A 75 11.86 -4.76 6.69
C LYS A 75 12.01 -6.28 6.76
N GLU A 76 10.92 -6.96 7.03
CA GLU A 76 10.87 -8.40 7.17
C GLU A 76 10.61 -9.15 5.86
N ALA A 77 10.23 -8.44 4.79
CA ALA A 77 9.92 -9.01 3.50
C ALA A 77 11.15 -9.66 2.85
N LYS A 78 11.01 -10.89 2.34
CA LYS A 78 12.08 -11.68 1.71
C LYS A 78 11.93 -11.80 0.19
N GLY A 79 10.73 -11.58 -0.35
CA GLY A 79 10.42 -11.74 -1.77
C GLY A 79 11.10 -10.73 -2.68
N ASP A 80 11.25 -11.08 -3.94
CA ASP A 80 11.77 -10.21 -5.00
C ASP A 80 10.75 -9.16 -5.44
N TYR A 81 9.49 -9.45 -5.19
CA TYR A 81 8.34 -8.61 -5.48
C TYR A 81 7.57 -8.33 -4.21
N ILE A 82 7.26 -7.07 -3.99
CA ILE A 82 6.57 -6.59 -2.79
C ILE A 82 5.20 -6.06 -3.21
N PHE A 83 4.17 -6.51 -2.53
CA PHE A 83 2.82 -6.01 -2.65
C PHE A 83 2.39 -5.38 -1.33
N LEU A 84 1.75 -4.22 -1.39
CA LEU A 84 1.15 -3.62 -0.21
C LEU A 84 -0.35 -3.93 -0.16
N ALA A 85 -0.87 -4.12 1.03
CA ALA A 85 -2.29 -4.35 1.24
C ALA A 85 -2.73 -3.67 2.56
N ASP A 86 -3.83 -2.93 2.49
CA ASP A 86 -4.51 -2.43 3.67
C ASP A 86 -5.36 -3.55 4.30
N GLN A 87 -5.65 -3.47 5.59
CA GLN A 87 -6.34 -4.54 6.33
C GLN A 87 -7.81 -4.72 5.96
N ASP A 88 -8.41 -3.75 5.29
CA ASP A 88 -9.85 -3.55 5.13
C ASP A 88 -10.34 -3.64 3.67
N ASP A 89 -9.44 -3.86 2.71
CA ASP A 89 -9.75 -4.02 1.29
C ASP A 89 -10.03 -5.49 0.90
N VAL A 90 -10.27 -5.73 -0.39
CA VAL A 90 -10.32 -7.07 -0.97
C VAL A 90 -9.61 -7.08 -2.33
N TRP A 91 -8.70 -8.01 -2.54
CA TRP A 91 -8.04 -8.19 -3.83
C TRP A 91 -8.96 -8.90 -4.83
N LYS A 92 -9.03 -8.38 -6.05
CA LYS A 92 -9.67 -9.10 -7.16
C LYS A 92 -8.82 -10.29 -7.59
N PRO A 93 -9.43 -11.38 -8.11
CA PRO A 93 -8.75 -12.67 -8.33
C PRO A 93 -7.51 -12.66 -9.25
N ASN A 94 -7.33 -11.63 -10.05
CA ASN A 94 -6.23 -11.53 -11.03
C ASN A 94 -5.17 -10.48 -10.67
N LYS A 95 -5.18 -9.95 -9.43
CA LYS A 95 -4.27 -8.85 -9.05
C LYS A 95 -2.81 -9.26 -9.17
N VAL A 96 -2.45 -10.40 -8.61
CA VAL A 96 -1.06 -10.88 -8.67
C VAL A 96 -0.62 -11.11 -10.10
N GLU A 97 -1.41 -11.83 -10.90
CA GLU A 97 -1.09 -12.13 -12.29
C GLU A 97 -0.86 -10.85 -13.12
N VAL A 98 -1.79 -9.91 -13.05
CA VAL A 98 -1.70 -8.66 -13.82
C VAL A 98 -0.51 -7.81 -13.37
N CYS A 99 -0.30 -7.64 -12.07
CA CYS A 99 0.84 -6.89 -11.56
C CYS A 99 2.17 -7.54 -11.96
N MET A 100 2.30 -8.86 -11.84
CA MET A 100 3.52 -9.59 -12.19
C MET A 100 3.84 -9.49 -13.69
N LYS A 101 2.84 -9.48 -14.57
CA LYS A 101 3.03 -9.24 -16.01
C LYS A 101 3.65 -7.85 -16.26
N TRP A 102 3.16 -6.80 -15.62
CA TRP A 102 3.71 -5.46 -15.77
C TRP A 102 5.09 -5.32 -15.13
N LEU A 103 5.33 -5.99 -14.00
CA LEU A 103 6.62 -5.98 -13.32
C LEU A 103 7.74 -6.68 -14.10
N GLN A 104 7.45 -7.34 -15.22
CA GLN A 104 8.50 -7.80 -16.14
C GLN A 104 9.25 -6.64 -16.79
N ASN A 105 8.58 -5.52 -17.03
CA ASN A 105 9.13 -4.37 -17.76
C ASN A 105 9.20 -3.08 -16.92
N TYR A 106 8.59 -3.06 -15.75
CA TYR A 106 8.56 -1.91 -14.83
C TYR A 106 9.02 -2.32 -13.44
N ASP A 107 9.50 -1.36 -12.67
CA ASP A 107 9.97 -1.60 -11.31
C ASP A 107 8.87 -1.37 -10.26
N CYS A 108 7.88 -0.57 -10.59
CA CYS A 108 6.70 -0.32 -9.76
C CYS A 108 5.44 -0.23 -10.63
N VAL A 109 4.38 -0.84 -10.17
CA VAL A 109 3.04 -0.80 -10.79
C VAL A 109 2.06 -0.25 -9.77
N VAL A 110 1.21 0.66 -10.22
CA VAL A 110 0.08 1.17 -9.44
C VAL A 110 -1.18 0.86 -10.23
N SER A 111 -2.10 0.09 -9.65
CA SER A 111 -3.37 -0.25 -10.30
C SER A 111 -4.48 0.72 -9.92
N ASP A 112 -5.56 0.73 -10.69
CA ASP A 112 -6.82 1.34 -10.26
C ASP A 112 -7.54 0.43 -9.24
N ALA A 113 -8.59 0.94 -8.63
CA ALA A 113 -9.45 0.23 -7.71
C ALA A 113 -10.93 0.59 -7.96
N GLU A 114 -11.82 -0.32 -7.65
CA GLU A 114 -13.24 -0.04 -7.43
C GLU A 114 -13.45 0.43 -6.00
N VAL A 115 -14.22 1.49 -5.81
CA VAL A 115 -14.55 1.98 -4.47
C VAL A 115 -15.87 1.39 -4.02
N THR A 116 -15.89 0.79 -2.84
CA THR A 116 -17.04 0.12 -2.25
C THR A 116 -17.39 0.67 -0.87
N ASP A 117 -18.58 0.37 -0.39
CA ASP A 117 -18.94 0.56 1.01
C ASP A 117 -18.38 -0.57 1.91
N SER A 118 -18.72 -0.55 3.20
CA SER A 118 -18.29 -1.57 4.17
C SER A 118 -18.75 -3.00 3.84
N ASN A 119 -19.80 -3.17 3.02
CA ASN A 119 -20.39 -4.44 2.61
C ASN A 119 -20.01 -4.83 1.18
N LEU A 120 -19.00 -4.17 0.59
CA LEU A 120 -18.55 -4.34 -0.80
C LEU A 120 -19.58 -3.93 -1.87
N ASN A 121 -20.62 -3.17 -1.53
CA ASN A 121 -21.50 -2.60 -2.55
C ASN A 121 -20.74 -1.49 -3.30
N PRO A 122 -20.82 -1.44 -4.65
CA PRO A 122 -20.13 -0.45 -5.44
C PRO A 122 -20.59 0.98 -5.12
N LEU A 123 -19.65 1.88 -4.83
CA LEU A 123 -19.89 3.31 -4.67
C LEU A 123 -19.41 4.10 -5.89
N TYR A 124 -18.19 3.80 -6.35
CA TYR A 124 -17.60 4.44 -7.53
C TYR A 124 -16.81 3.42 -8.35
N PRO A 125 -16.92 3.47 -9.67
CA PRO A 125 -16.29 2.47 -10.55
C PRO A 125 -14.77 2.61 -10.69
N SER A 126 -14.17 3.71 -10.22
CA SER A 126 -12.73 3.97 -10.37
C SER A 126 -12.24 4.94 -9.31
N LEU A 127 -11.22 4.52 -8.56
CA LEU A 127 -10.50 5.37 -7.62
C LEU A 127 -9.69 6.45 -8.37
N TYR A 128 -9.10 6.09 -9.51
CA TYR A 128 -8.36 7.02 -10.36
C TYR A 128 -9.23 8.19 -10.84
N ALA A 129 -10.48 7.92 -11.22
CA ALA A 129 -11.40 8.94 -11.65
C ALA A 129 -11.70 9.94 -10.52
N ILE A 130 -11.95 9.46 -9.31
CA ILE A 130 -12.21 10.30 -8.14
C ILE A 130 -10.98 11.12 -7.77
N MET A 131 -9.82 10.46 -7.72
CA MET A 131 -8.56 11.09 -7.35
C MET A 131 -7.95 11.91 -8.49
N GLN A 132 -8.48 11.81 -9.71
CA GLN A 132 -7.93 12.45 -10.91
C GLN A 132 -6.44 12.11 -11.10
N VAL A 133 -6.12 10.82 -10.94
CA VAL A 133 -4.76 10.31 -11.04
C VAL A 133 -4.19 10.59 -12.43
N ARG A 134 -2.95 11.05 -12.47
CA ARG A 134 -2.20 11.29 -13.72
C ARG A 134 -0.80 10.67 -13.60
N GLN A 135 -0.30 10.21 -14.75
CA GLN A 135 1.09 9.78 -14.84
C GLN A 135 2.04 10.98 -14.83
N GLY A 136 3.27 10.74 -14.38
CA GLY A 136 4.33 11.74 -14.40
C GLY A 136 4.88 12.07 -13.02
N ARG A 137 6.19 11.87 -12.87
CA ARG A 137 6.88 12.06 -11.59
C ARG A 137 6.71 13.47 -11.03
N ILE A 138 6.87 14.51 -11.85
CA ILE A 138 6.76 15.92 -11.41
C ILE A 138 5.33 16.21 -10.94
N TYR A 139 4.33 15.75 -11.68
CA TYR A 139 2.93 15.95 -11.32
C TYR A 139 2.61 15.33 -9.97
N ASN A 140 3.04 14.07 -9.76
CA ASN A 140 2.76 13.33 -8.51
C ASN A 140 3.55 13.87 -7.30
N THR A 141 4.71 14.45 -7.51
CA THR A 141 5.52 15.03 -6.42
C THR A 141 5.00 16.41 -6.01
N ILE A 142 4.67 17.26 -6.99
CA ILE A 142 4.43 18.70 -6.76
C ILE A 142 2.94 19.01 -6.67
N TRP A 143 2.11 18.40 -7.53
CA TRP A 143 0.72 18.83 -7.69
C TRP A 143 -0.27 17.97 -6.94
N LYS A 144 -0.38 16.70 -7.31
CA LYS A 144 -1.36 15.79 -6.76
C LYS A 144 -0.83 14.36 -6.79
N ASN A 145 -0.70 13.76 -5.62
CA ASN A 145 -0.26 12.38 -5.50
C ASN A 145 -1.30 11.40 -6.05
N GLY A 146 -0.86 10.45 -6.87
CA GLY A 146 -1.66 9.35 -7.39
C GLY A 146 -1.24 7.98 -6.86
N TYR A 147 -0.21 7.91 -6.00
CA TYR A 147 0.20 6.65 -5.39
C TYR A 147 -0.77 6.27 -4.28
N THR A 148 -1.25 5.04 -4.31
CA THR A 148 -2.16 4.47 -3.31
C THR A 148 -1.59 3.12 -2.90
N GLY A 149 -1.25 2.97 -1.62
CA GLY A 149 -0.51 1.83 -1.09
C GLY A 149 -1.11 0.48 -1.49
N CYS A 150 -2.38 0.23 -1.17
CA CYS A 150 -3.05 -1.03 -1.48
C CYS A 150 -3.14 -1.35 -2.98
N CYS A 151 -2.88 -0.37 -3.86
CA CYS A 151 -2.82 -0.54 -5.31
C CYS A 151 -1.39 -0.80 -5.83
N MET A 152 -0.37 -0.77 -4.96
CA MET A 152 1.04 -0.83 -5.35
C MET A 152 1.61 -2.24 -5.30
N ALA A 153 2.40 -2.56 -6.34
CA ALA A 153 3.31 -3.68 -6.37
C ALA A 153 4.66 -3.24 -6.97
N PHE A 154 5.77 -3.69 -6.40
CA PHE A 154 7.10 -3.23 -6.85
C PHE A 154 8.19 -4.27 -6.62
N ARG A 155 9.31 -4.10 -7.33
CA ARG A 155 10.48 -4.96 -7.21
C ARG A 155 11.30 -4.63 -5.94
N ARG A 156 12.09 -5.59 -5.51
CA ARG A 156 13.02 -5.48 -4.37
C ARG A 156 13.97 -4.26 -4.46
N ASN A 157 14.43 -3.90 -5.65
CA ASN A 157 15.29 -2.73 -5.84
C ASN A 157 14.61 -1.42 -5.40
N VAL A 158 13.30 -1.28 -5.65
CA VAL A 158 12.52 -0.12 -5.18
C VAL A 158 12.43 -0.13 -3.65
N LEU A 159 12.14 -1.29 -3.04
CA LEU A 159 12.15 -1.43 -1.58
C LEU A 159 13.48 -0.97 -0.98
N ASN A 160 14.57 -1.54 -1.47
CA ASN A 160 15.92 -1.26 -0.96
C ASN A 160 16.28 0.23 -1.07
N ALA A 161 15.86 0.89 -2.16
CA ALA A 161 16.10 2.32 -2.34
C ALA A 161 15.18 3.21 -1.48
N SER A 162 14.04 2.69 -1.05
CA SER A 162 13.09 3.43 -0.21
C SER A 162 13.41 3.35 1.28
N MET A 163 14.18 2.33 1.69
CA MET A 163 14.45 2.04 3.10
C MET A 163 15.80 2.61 3.56
N PRO A 164 15.92 3.04 4.82
CA PRO A 164 14.85 3.28 5.79
C PRO A 164 14.01 4.51 5.41
N PHE A 165 12.76 4.55 5.87
CA PHE A 165 11.92 5.71 5.60
C PHE A 165 12.41 6.96 6.32
N PRO A 166 12.47 8.13 5.64
CA PRO A 166 12.68 9.39 6.32
C PRO A 166 11.55 9.67 7.33
N LYS A 167 11.89 10.24 8.49
CA LYS A 167 10.93 10.44 9.60
C LYS A 167 9.80 11.44 9.30
N ASP A 168 10.01 12.32 8.34
CA ASP A 168 9.15 13.46 8.03
C ASP A 168 8.42 13.33 6.68
N ILE A 169 8.29 12.10 6.17
CA ILE A 169 7.46 11.82 4.99
C ILE A 169 5.97 11.81 5.35
N PRO A 170 5.09 12.19 4.41
CA PRO A 170 3.65 12.22 4.67
C PRO A 170 3.04 10.84 4.85
N MET A 171 3.38 9.90 3.94
CA MET A 171 2.87 8.54 3.91
C MET A 171 3.87 7.63 3.18
N HIS A 172 3.84 6.33 3.50
CA HIS A 172 4.73 5.32 2.93
C HIS A 172 4.58 5.19 1.41
N ASP A 173 3.36 5.17 0.91
CA ASP A 173 3.03 5.02 -0.50
C ASP A 173 3.50 6.20 -1.35
N ILE A 174 3.34 7.42 -0.84
CA ILE A 174 3.85 8.64 -1.48
C ILE A 174 5.37 8.58 -1.57
N TRP A 175 6.04 8.14 -0.50
CA TRP A 175 7.49 8.04 -0.49
C TRP A 175 7.99 6.98 -1.47
N ILE A 176 7.50 5.74 -1.37
CA ILE A 176 7.89 4.63 -2.25
C ILE A 176 7.61 4.96 -3.71
N GLY A 177 6.43 5.52 -4.01
CA GLY A 177 6.05 5.90 -5.37
C GLY A 177 6.97 6.96 -5.97
N ASN A 178 7.37 7.96 -5.16
CA ASN A 178 8.34 8.97 -5.63
C ASN A 178 9.75 8.38 -5.80
N VAL A 179 10.25 7.55 -4.87
CA VAL A 179 11.52 6.84 -5.04
C VAL A 179 11.52 6.03 -6.33
N ALA A 180 10.46 5.27 -6.56
CA ALA A 180 10.29 4.49 -7.78
C ALA A 180 10.28 5.38 -9.04
N ALA A 181 9.59 6.53 -9.01
CA ALA A 181 9.45 7.41 -10.17
C ALA A 181 10.75 8.17 -10.52
N TYR A 182 11.61 8.42 -9.55
CA TYR A 182 12.85 9.16 -9.78
C TYR A 182 14.08 8.27 -10.04
N LYS A 183 14.10 7.04 -9.48
CA LYS A 183 15.23 6.11 -9.67
C LYS A 183 14.95 4.98 -10.64
N TYR A 184 13.69 4.69 -10.92
CA TYR A 184 13.24 3.51 -11.65
C TYR A 184 12.07 3.85 -12.58
N ASN A 185 11.39 2.80 -13.09
CA ASN A 185 10.26 2.93 -14.01
C ASN A 185 8.94 2.59 -13.32
N VAL A 186 8.00 3.54 -13.30
CA VAL A 186 6.66 3.36 -12.73
C VAL A 186 5.61 3.27 -13.83
N LYS A 187 4.67 2.35 -13.69
CA LYS A 187 3.50 2.20 -14.54
C LYS A 187 2.21 2.33 -13.73
N PHE A 188 1.39 3.29 -14.12
CA PHE A 188 -0.02 3.35 -13.70
C PHE A 188 -0.85 2.55 -14.71
N ILE A 189 -1.67 1.61 -14.24
CA ILE A 189 -2.53 0.76 -15.06
C ILE A 189 -4.00 0.99 -14.70
N SER A 190 -4.87 0.90 -15.71
CA SER A 190 -6.31 1.12 -15.53
C SER A 190 -7.07 -0.11 -15.03
N ASP A 191 -6.38 -1.23 -14.88
CA ASP A 191 -6.96 -2.46 -14.32
C ASP A 191 -7.35 -2.20 -12.86
N LYS A 192 -8.61 -2.48 -12.51
CA LYS A 192 -9.16 -2.33 -11.18
C LYS A 192 -8.97 -3.64 -10.43
N LEU A 193 -7.90 -3.69 -9.65
CA LEU A 193 -7.42 -4.93 -9.02
C LEU A 193 -7.73 -5.03 -7.53
N VAL A 194 -8.37 -4.00 -6.98
CA VAL A 194 -8.76 -3.90 -5.57
C VAL A 194 -10.20 -3.44 -5.46
N LEU A 195 -10.95 -4.02 -4.55
CA LEU A 195 -12.17 -3.46 -3.99
C LEU A 195 -11.74 -2.60 -2.80
N PHE A 196 -11.64 -1.30 -3.04
CA PHE A 196 -11.22 -0.32 -2.05
C PHE A 196 -12.39 0.03 -1.15
N ARG A 197 -12.31 -0.43 0.09
CA ARG A 197 -13.42 -0.30 1.04
C ARG A 197 -13.41 1.06 1.73
N ARG A 198 -14.59 1.67 1.81
CA ARG A 198 -14.83 2.89 2.59
C ARG A 198 -15.75 2.61 3.75
N HIS A 199 -15.29 2.95 4.94
CA HIS A 199 -16.03 2.89 6.17
C HIS A 199 -15.65 4.09 7.08
N GLU A 200 -16.25 4.22 8.24
CA GLU A 200 -16.08 5.38 9.14
C GLU A 200 -14.63 5.56 9.60
N ASP A 201 -13.91 4.46 9.84
CA ASP A 201 -12.53 4.46 10.33
C ASP A 201 -11.47 4.55 9.22
N THR A 202 -11.87 4.67 7.94
CA THR A 202 -10.93 4.76 6.83
C THR A 202 -10.05 6.00 6.95
N ILE A 203 -8.72 5.80 6.99
CA ILE A 203 -7.73 6.87 7.13
C ILE A 203 -7.64 7.72 5.85
N SER A 204 -7.92 7.14 4.70
CA SER A 204 -7.84 7.80 3.39
C SER A 204 -8.86 8.94 3.25
N CYS A 205 -8.48 10.01 2.55
CA CYS A 205 -9.37 11.14 2.30
C CYS A 205 -10.60 10.71 1.49
N ASN A 206 -11.78 10.97 2.03
CA ASN A 206 -13.09 10.66 1.44
C ASN A 206 -13.46 11.51 0.20
N GLY A 207 -12.50 11.92 -0.64
CA GLY A 207 -12.77 12.80 -1.79
C GLY A 207 -13.14 14.25 -1.42
N LYS A 208 -13.27 14.59 -0.15
CA LYS A 208 -13.66 15.92 0.36
C LYS A 208 -12.47 16.82 0.72
N GLY A 209 -11.34 16.67 0.01
CA GLY A 209 -10.15 17.50 0.26
C GLY A 209 -9.13 16.81 1.20
N SER A 210 -7.96 17.43 1.34
CA SER A 210 -6.90 16.94 2.20
C SER A 210 -7.21 17.18 3.69
N ARG A 211 -6.89 16.22 4.55
CA ARG A 211 -6.91 16.40 6.03
C ARG A 211 -5.84 17.40 6.51
N PHE A 212 -4.86 17.68 5.65
CA PHE A 212 -3.72 18.53 5.97
C PHE A 212 -3.95 19.96 5.50
N SER A 213 -3.55 20.92 6.31
CA SER A 213 -3.52 22.34 5.93
C SER A 213 -2.60 22.57 4.74
N LEU A 214 -2.78 23.68 4.01
CA LEU A 214 -1.92 24.03 2.87
C LEU A 214 -0.43 24.09 3.26
N TRP A 215 -0.12 24.60 4.44
CA TRP A 215 1.24 24.65 4.98
C TRP A 215 1.82 23.26 5.23
N GLN A 216 1.03 22.35 5.80
CA GLN A 216 1.46 20.96 6.00
C GLN A 216 1.69 20.26 4.65
N GLN A 217 0.79 20.46 3.68
CA GLN A 217 0.96 19.91 2.33
C GLN A 217 2.24 20.43 1.65
N LEU A 218 2.51 21.75 1.77
CA LEU A 218 3.74 22.34 1.24
C LEU A 218 4.99 21.77 1.93
N LYS A 219 4.98 21.68 3.27
CA LYS A 219 6.06 21.08 4.03
C LYS A 219 6.34 19.63 3.61
N PHE A 220 5.31 18.82 3.44
CA PHE A 220 5.47 17.44 2.98
C PHE A 220 6.10 17.34 1.59
N ARG A 221 5.72 18.24 0.67
CA ARG A 221 6.31 18.28 -0.68
C ARG A 221 7.79 18.68 -0.62
N ILE A 222 8.12 19.71 0.15
CA ILE A 222 9.52 20.15 0.34
C ILE A 222 10.35 19.01 0.92
N ASN A 223 9.87 18.34 1.97
CA ASN A 223 10.56 17.22 2.59
C ASN A 223 10.75 16.06 1.60
N THR A 224 9.71 15.71 0.85
CA THR A 224 9.79 14.66 -0.17
C THR A 224 10.85 14.99 -1.22
N ILE A 225 10.86 16.22 -1.75
CA ILE A 225 11.86 16.68 -2.73
C ILE A 225 13.26 16.65 -2.13
N TYR A 226 13.44 17.15 -0.91
CA TYR A 226 14.72 17.12 -0.21
C TYR A 226 15.28 15.70 -0.08
N HIS A 227 14.46 14.74 0.35
CA HIS A 227 14.88 13.36 0.48
C HIS A 227 15.12 12.68 -0.87
N ILE A 228 14.35 13.03 -1.91
CA ILE A 228 14.62 12.54 -3.27
C ILE A 228 15.99 13.02 -3.76
N ILE A 229 16.33 14.30 -3.57
CA ILE A 229 17.64 14.83 -3.96
C ILE A 229 18.75 14.06 -3.25
N LYS A 230 18.59 13.76 -1.97
CA LYS A 230 19.56 12.97 -1.20
C LYS A 230 19.78 11.54 -1.71
N LEU A 231 18.86 10.97 -2.48
CA LEU A 231 19.06 9.66 -3.09
C LEU A 231 20.10 9.66 -4.23
N PHE A 232 20.52 10.84 -4.70
CA PHE A 232 21.46 11.00 -5.82
C PHE A 232 22.79 11.63 -5.40
N VAL A 233 22.93 11.99 -4.13
CA VAL A 233 24.15 12.52 -3.50
C VAL A 233 24.73 11.46 -2.57
#